data_5c9a9640ab7ac48b134818df67ebed76
#
_entry.id   5c9a9640ab7ac48b134818df67ebed76
#
_cell.length_a   1.000
_cell.length_b   1.000
_cell.length_c   1.000
_cell.angle_alpha   90.00
_cell.angle_beta   90.00
_cell.angle_gamma   90.00
#
_symmetry.space_group_name_H-M   'P 1'
#
loop_
_entity.id
_entity.type
_entity.pdbx_description
1 polymer ?
#
loop_
_entity_poly.entity_id
_entity_poly.type
_entity_poly.pdbx_seq_one_letter_code
_entity_poly.pdbx_strand_id
1 'polypeptide(L)'
;MKITLDRTPEQVELIKAVGSRNAETSVAAQEILAYSAGQIIQQVLEQVSISPMLYSDYEFDQDTNPSIPLDLYVDKDEDYIRVWQQSLPGGLATNFLQGLQELKFTTYELDSAVSMFKKYARLGEMNNVARALKRMAQEILAKQEYNAFIPILSAVAGATTNGLSHVIASDTPGSFTINDLNRLWTRARKINTSWNGKTPIGGAAGITDLFVSPEVMEDVRGFSYNPVNTINGTPSDASNHAGNVALPDSVRESIYRAAGTSEIFGVTLHDMLEFSPXSDYSVIFDNYYGGTFTAGTSQIALGVDATRDALIRPIELXXNGGQLTVLPDDQFPARADKIGWYAKAVEGRVVLDDRALLAIVI
;
A
#
# COMPACT_ATOMS: atom_id res chain seq x y z
N MET A 1 7.04 -6.04 -16.06
CA MET A 1 6.35 -7.21 -16.66
C MET A 1 5.98 -6.92 -18.11
N LYS A 2 6.17 -7.91 -19.03
CA LYS A 2 5.75 -7.72 -20.39
C LYS A 2 4.46 -8.47 -20.59
N ILE A 3 3.38 -7.77 -20.85
CA ILE A 3 2.16 -8.45 -21.28
C ILE A 3 2.36 -8.77 -22.75
N THR A 4 2.53 -10.08 -23.03
CA THR A 4 2.62 -10.50 -24.42
C THR A 4 1.34 -11.23 -24.72
N LEU A 5 0.54 -10.70 -25.61
CA LEU A 5 -0.57 -11.46 -26.18
C LEU A 5 0.02 -12.36 -27.27
N ASP A 6 -0.10 -13.64 -27.05
CA ASP A 6 0.38 -14.60 -28.03
C ASP A 6 -0.45 -14.47 -29.32
N ARG A 7 0.23 -14.54 -30.45
CA ARG A 7 -0.45 -14.35 -31.72
C ARG A 7 -0.96 -15.69 -32.19
N THR A 8 -1.97 -16.22 -31.59
CA THR A 8 -2.64 -17.40 -32.15
C THR A 8 -3.57 -16.95 -33.28
N PRO A 9 -3.79 -17.78 -34.29
CA PRO A 9 -4.71 -17.43 -35.34
C PRO A 9 -6.13 -17.15 -34.85
N GLU A 10 -6.55 -17.84 -33.80
CA GLU A 10 -7.86 -17.62 -33.19
C GLU A 10 -8.01 -16.23 -32.61
N GLN A 11 -6.97 -15.73 -31.93
CA GLN A 11 -6.98 -14.37 -31.38
C GLN A 11 -7.00 -13.31 -32.47
N VAL A 12 -6.29 -13.54 -33.57
CA VAL A 12 -6.30 -12.63 -34.70
C VAL A 12 -7.71 -12.60 -35.33
N GLU A 13 -8.36 -13.76 -35.45
CA GLU A 13 -9.74 -13.84 -35.97
C GLU A 13 -10.72 -13.14 -35.03
N LEU A 14 -10.56 -13.29 -33.71
CA LEU A 14 -11.41 -12.59 -32.74
C LEU A 14 -11.28 -11.07 -32.89
N ILE A 15 -10.07 -10.55 -33.02
CA ILE A 15 -9.87 -9.11 -33.19
C ILE A 15 -10.42 -8.61 -34.53
N LYS A 16 -10.29 -9.39 -35.59
CA LYS A 16 -10.93 -9.05 -36.87
C LYS A 16 -12.45 -9.02 -36.76
N ALA A 17 -13.02 -9.96 -35.97
CA ALA A 17 -14.45 -9.99 -35.72
C ALA A 17 -14.91 -8.75 -34.95
N VAL A 18 -14.11 -8.25 -33.99
CA VAL A 18 -14.39 -6.99 -33.30
C VAL A 18 -14.51 -5.83 -34.29
N GLY A 19 -13.67 -5.82 -35.32
CA GLY A 19 -13.73 -4.79 -36.38
C GLY A 19 -14.75 -5.03 -37.47
N SER A 20 -15.59 -6.07 -37.39
CA SER A 20 -16.53 -6.44 -38.42
C SER A 20 -17.55 -5.35 -38.69
N ARG A 21 -18.08 -5.29 -39.91
CA ARG A 21 -19.18 -4.41 -40.28
C ARG A 21 -20.53 -4.92 -39.76
N ASN A 22 -20.63 -6.21 -39.47
CA ASN A 22 -21.85 -6.77 -38.88
C ASN A 22 -21.87 -6.41 -37.40
N ALA A 23 -22.90 -5.71 -36.95
CA ALA A 23 -22.98 -5.24 -35.56
C ALA A 23 -23.06 -6.38 -34.55
N GLU A 24 -23.83 -7.44 -34.85
CA GLU A 24 -23.95 -8.56 -33.91
C GLU A 24 -22.63 -9.25 -33.67
N THR A 25 -21.88 -9.57 -34.72
CA THR A 25 -20.60 -10.24 -34.58
C THR A 25 -19.57 -9.31 -33.91
N SER A 26 -19.65 -8.01 -34.17
CA SER A 26 -18.74 -7.04 -33.55
C SER A 26 -19.00 -6.93 -32.05
N VAL A 27 -20.24 -6.85 -31.60
CA VAL A 27 -20.60 -6.73 -30.19
C VAL A 27 -20.21 -8.02 -29.43
N ALA A 28 -20.58 -9.18 -29.97
CA ALA A 28 -20.26 -10.46 -29.34
C ALA A 28 -18.73 -10.64 -29.19
N ALA A 29 -17.98 -10.28 -30.23
CA ALA A 29 -16.52 -10.37 -30.17
C ALA A 29 -15.93 -9.36 -29.18
N GLN A 30 -16.51 -8.17 -29.06
CA GLN A 30 -16.06 -7.17 -28.07
C GLN A 30 -16.32 -7.66 -26.64
N GLU A 31 -17.44 -8.30 -26.38
CA GLU A 31 -17.73 -8.87 -25.05
C GLU A 31 -16.73 -9.95 -24.65
N ILE A 32 -16.44 -10.87 -25.57
CA ILE A 32 -15.48 -11.95 -25.33
C ILE A 32 -14.08 -11.34 -25.05
N LEU A 33 -13.68 -10.36 -25.85
CA LEU A 33 -12.39 -9.74 -25.69
C LEU A 33 -12.32 -8.93 -24.38
N ALA A 34 -13.39 -8.24 -24.00
CA ALA A 34 -13.45 -7.48 -22.75
C ALA A 34 -13.30 -8.41 -21.53
N TYR A 35 -13.99 -9.57 -21.57
CA TYR A 35 -13.88 -10.55 -20.49
C TYR A 35 -12.44 -11.07 -20.33
N SER A 36 -11.81 -11.43 -21.44
CA SER A 36 -10.43 -11.93 -21.39
C SER A 36 -9.45 -10.82 -20.97
N ALA A 37 -9.69 -9.61 -21.41
CA ALA A 37 -8.85 -8.46 -21.04
C ALA A 37 -8.97 -8.15 -19.54
N GLY A 38 -10.16 -8.24 -18.98
CA GLY A 38 -10.39 -8.01 -17.55
C GLY A 38 -9.56 -8.94 -16.68
N GLN A 39 -9.50 -10.22 -17.03
CA GLN A 39 -8.70 -11.18 -16.29
C GLN A 39 -7.20 -10.85 -16.35
N ILE A 40 -6.70 -10.45 -17.51
CA ILE A 40 -5.30 -10.09 -17.69
C ILE A 40 -4.96 -8.84 -16.86
N ILE A 41 -5.83 -7.82 -16.93
CA ILE A 41 -5.63 -6.57 -16.18
C ILE A 41 -5.60 -6.85 -14.68
N GLN A 42 -6.54 -7.64 -14.19
CA GLN A 42 -6.61 -7.99 -12.77
C GLN A 42 -5.35 -8.73 -12.33
N GLN A 43 -4.88 -9.69 -13.12
CA GLN A 43 -3.66 -10.43 -12.80
C GLN A 43 -2.44 -9.52 -12.74
N VAL A 44 -2.35 -8.53 -13.64
CA VAL A 44 -1.25 -7.56 -13.62
C VAL A 44 -1.33 -6.70 -12.36
N LEU A 45 -2.52 -6.23 -12.00
CA LEU A 45 -2.69 -5.42 -10.80
C LEU A 45 -2.26 -6.18 -9.53
N GLU A 46 -2.63 -7.44 -9.44
CA GLU A 46 -2.27 -8.27 -8.28
C GLU A 46 -0.78 -8.54 -8.18
N GLN A 47 -0.10 -8.66 -9.31
CA GLN A 47 1.32 -9.03 -9.31
C GLN A 47 2.27 -7.86 -9.11
N VAL A 48 1.87 -6.66 -9.48
CA VAL A 48 2.77 -5.50 -9.47
C VAL A 48 2.45 -4.53 -8.35
N SER A 49 1.25 -4.55 -7.83
CA SER A 49 0.82 -3.62 -6.80
C SER A 49 1.50 -3.90 -5.47
N ILE A 50 1.90 -2.85 -4.75
CA ILE A 50 2.39 -2.93 -3.39
C ILE A 50 1.23 -2.94 -2.40
N SER A 51 0.12 -2.34 -2.77
CA SER A 51 -1.01 -2.19 -1.86
C SER A 51 -1.58 -3.52 -1.30
N PRO A 52 -1.57 -4.66 -2.03
CA PRO A 52 -2.01 -5.90 -1.42
C PRO A 52 -1.12 -6.42 -0.29
N MET A 53 0.15 -5.97 -0.23
CA MET A 53 1.00 -6.33 0.90
C MET A 53 0.61 -5.59 2.16
N LEU A 54 0.00 -4.42 2.02
CA LEU A 54 -0.29 -3.54 3.14
C LEU A 54 -1.72 -3.68 3.63
N TYR A 55 -2.66 -3.94 2.74
CA TYR A 55 -4.07 -3.89 3.05
C TYR A 55 -4.69 -5.29 3.03
N SER A 56 -5.55 -5.57 3.98
CA SER A 56 -6.40 -6.76 3.98
C SER A 56 -7.69 -6.45 3.23
N ASP A 57 -8.08 -7.31 2.31
CA ASP A 57 -9.28 -7.08 1.52
C ASP A 57 -10.53 -7.42 2.32
N TYR A 58 -11.51 -6.56 2.26
CA TYR A 58 -12.84 -6.77 2.83
C TYR A 58 -13.83 -6.70 1.68
N GLU A 59 -14.29 -7.86 1.25
CA GLU A 59 -15.19 -7.95 0.10
C GLU A 59 -16.62 -7.67 0.50
N PHE A 60 -17.34 -6.91 -0.32
CA PHE A 60 -18.74 -6.62 -0.09
C PHE A 60 -19.53 -6.71 -1.40
N ASP A 61 -20.82 -7.00 -1.29
CA ASP A 61 -21.68 -7.13 -2.44
C ASP A 61 -22.10 -5.78 -2.99
N GLN A 62 -22.40 -5.75 -4.26
CA GLN A 62 -22.81 -4.55 -4.97
C GLN A 62 -24.00 -3.87 -4.27
N ASP A 63 -23.97 -2.57 -4.22
CA ASP A 63 -25.02 -1.72 -3.63
C ASP A 63 -25.20 -1.87 -2.12
N THR A 64 -24.26 -2.51 -1.41
CA THR A 64 -24.30 -2.53 0.04
C THR A 64 -23.31 -1.49 0.62
N ASN A 65 -23.56 -1.06 1.86
CA ASN A 65 -22.65 -0.15 2.52
C ASN A 65 -21.75 -0.96 3.44
N PRO A 66 -20.48 -1.10 3.13
CA PRO A 66 -19.58 -1.90 3.97
C PRO A 66 -19.34 -1.24 5.32
N SER A 67 -19.40 -2.02 6.38
CA SER A 67 -19.15 -1.53 7.72
C SER A 67 -18.54 -2.62 8.59
N ILE A 68 -17.80 -2.20 9.62
CA ILE A 68 -17.23 -3.11 10.61
C ILE A 68 -17.62 -2.62 12.00
N PRO A 69 -18.04 -3.51 12.90
CA PRO A 69 -18.31 -3.09 14.27
C PRO A 69 -17.01 -2.70 14.97
N LEU A 70 -16.98 -1.48 15.51
CA LEU A 70 -15.78 -0.96 16.14
C LEU A 70 -15.54 -1.53 17.53
N ASP A 71 -16.56 -2.05 18.15
CA ASP A 71 -16.46 -2.49 19.55
C ASP A 71 -15.43 -3.61 19.76
N LEU A 72 -15.16 -4.39 18.73
CA LEU A 72 -14.18 -5.46 18.82
C LEU A 72 -12.74 -4.97 18.57
N TYR A 73 -12.60 -3.75 18.02
CA TYR A 73 -11.29 -3.24 17.65
C TYR A 73 -10.81 -2.10 18.54
N VAL A 74 -11.69 -1.53 19.35
CA VAL A 74 -11.30 -0.43 20.22
C VAL A 74 -10.78 -1.02 21.53
N ASP A 75 -9.47 -1.03 21.68
CA ASP A 75 -8.84 -1.56 22.88
C ASP A 75 -8.28 -0.44 23.76
N LYS A 76 -8.79 0.77 23.61
CA LYS A 76 -8.31 1.91 24.40
C LYS A 76 -9.14 2.12 25.69
N ASP A 77 -10.29 1.45 25.79
CA ASP A 77 -11.16 1.68 26.93
C ASP A 77 -10.83 0.66 28.01
N GLU A 78 -10.29 1.13 29.11
CA GLU A 78 -9.92 0.29 30.23
C GLU A 78 -11.12 -0.37 30.90
N ASP A 79 -12.32 0.16 30.65
CA ASP A 79 -13.54 -0.35 31.31
C ASP A 79 -14.28 -1.37 30.45
N TYR A 80 -13.76 -1.69 29.26
CA TYR A 80 -14.50 -2.53 28.33
C TYR A 80 -14.71 -3.95 28.86
N ILE A 81 -13.65 -4.57 29.38
CA ILE A 81 -13.73 -5.86 30.06
C ILE A 81 -12.87 -5.78 31.31
N ARG A 82 -13.50 -5.93 32.45
CA ARG A 82 -12.79 -5.87 33.72
C ARG A 82 -12.64 -7.24 34.33
N VAL A 83 -11.50 -7.48 34.94
CA VAL A 83 -11.24 -8.70 35.71
C VAL A 83 -11.16 -8.29 37.19
N TRP A 84 -12.00 -8.92 38.02
CA TRP A 84 -12.00 -8.60 39.43
C TRP A 84 -11.24 -9.67 40.20
N GLN A 85 -10.44 -9.24 41.16
CA GLN A 85 -9.83 -10.15 42.11
C GLN A 85 -10.68 -10.15 43.37
N GLN A 86 -11.32 -11.27 43.66
CA GLN A 86 -12.19 -11.38 44.81
C GLN A 86 -11.57 -12.20 45.92
N SER A 87 -11.69 -11.75 47.16
CA SER A 87 -11.18 -12.48 48.31
C SER A 87 -12.28 -13.32 49.00
N LEU A 88 -13.53 -13.04 48.71
CA LEU A 88 -14.66 -13.77 49.36
C LEU A 88 -15.63 -14.24 48.27
N PRO A 89 -16.27 -15.38 48.48
CA PRO A 89 -17.26 -15.84 47.51
C PRO A 89 -18.49 -14.92 47.53
N GLY A 90 -18.76 -14.31 46.43
CA GLY A 90 -19.90 -13.44 46.21
C GLY A 90 -20.25 -13.43 44.74
N GLY A 91 -21.33 -12.83 44.39
CA GLY A 91 -21.75 -12.76 43.02
C GLY A 91 -20.72 -11.96 42.16
N LEU A 92 -20.44 -12.46 40.97
CA LEU A 92 -19.53 -11.79 40.08
C LEU A 92 -20.29 -10.87 39.15
N ALA A 93 -19.88 -9.66 39.00
CA ALA A 93 -20.48 -8.76 38.02
C ALA A 93 -20.07 -9.20 36.61
N THR A 94 -21.00 -9.11 35.67
CA THR A 94 -20.71 -9.48 34.28
C THR A 94 -20.37 -8.23 33.47
N ASN A 95 -19.44 -8.40 32.56
CA ASN A 95 -19.17 -7.34 31.58
C ASN A 95 -20.16 -7.51 30.43
N PHE A 96 -20.84 -6.43 30.07
CA PHE A 96 -21.80 -6.46 28.95
C PHE A 96 -21.21 -5.76 27.77
N LEU A 97 -21.04 -6.51 26.67
CA LEU A 97 -20.53 -5.95 25.45
C LEU A 97 -21.67 -5.35 24.64
N GLN A 98 -21.60 -4.05 24.41
CA GLN A 98 -22.64 -3.36 23.66
C GLN A 98 -22.10 -3.08 22.27
N GLY A 99 -22.66 -3.68 21.26
CA GLY A 99 -22.28 -3.44 19.87
C GLY A 99 -22.97 -2.21 19.31
N LEU A 100 -22.62 -1.04 19.85
CA LEU A 100 -23.31 0.18 19.48
C LEU A 100 -22.61 1.02 18.42
N GLN A 101 -21.36 0.77 18.14
CA GLN A 101 -20.59 1.60 17.19
C GLN A 101 -20.24 0.79 15.96
N GLU A 102 -20.39 1.40 14.81
CA GLU A 102 -20.11 0.79 13.54
C GLU A 102 -19.32 1.78 12.70
N LEU A 103 -18.19 1.35 12.17
CA LEU A 103 -17.43 2.17 11.25
C LEU A 103 -17.90 1.86 9.84
N LYS A 104 -18.52 2.84 9.19
CA LYS A 104 -18.92 2.73 7.79
C LYS A 104 -17.79 3.18 6.90
N PHE A 105 -17.50 2.37 5.89
CA PHE A 105 -16.41 2.67 4.98
C PHE A 105 -16.89 3.55 3.84
N THR A 106 -16.07 4.52 3.46
CA THR A 106 -16.31 5.34 2.28
C THR A 106 -15.60 4.70 1.11
N THR A 107 -16.34 4.44 0.06
CA THR A 107 -15.77 3.87 -1.16
C THR A 107 -15.79 4.89 -2.29
N TYR A 108 -14.94 4.68 -3.28
CA TYR A 108 -14.86 5.51 -4.48
C TYR A 108 -14.77 4.61 -5.71
N GLU A 109 -15.16 5.16 -6.83
CA GLU A 109 -15.17 4.44 -8.09
C GLU A 109 -13.94 4.83 -8.91
N LEU A 110 -13.24 3.86 -9.44
CA LEU A 110 -12.14 4.06 -10.36
C LEU A 110 -12.59 3.63 -11.75
N ASP A 111 -12.63 4.59 -12.67
CA ASP A 111 -13.03 4.34 -14.04
C ASP A 111 -11.90 4.59 -14.98
N SER A 112 -11.77 3.76 -15.97
CA SER A 112 -10.83 3.99 -17.07
C SER A 112 -11.45 3.52 -18.37
N ALA A 113 -11.31 4.30 -19.41
CA ALA A 113 -11.83 3.96 -20.74
C ALA A 113 -10.75 4.18 -21.80
N VAL A 114 -10.68 3.26 -22.76
CA VAL A 114 -9.75 3.39 -23.87
C VAL A 114 -10.49 3.07 -25.16
N SER A 115 -10.24 3.85 -26.20
CA SER A 115 -10.85 3.63 -27.51
C SER A 115 -9.81 3.66 -28.61
N MET A 116 -10.11 2.98 -29.72
CA MET A 116 -9.25 2.95 -30.89
C MET A 116 -10.09 2.87 -32.16
N PHE A 117 -9.49 3.22 -33.29
CA PHE A 117 -10.22 3.14 -34.56
C PHE A 117 -10.40 1.68 -34.99
N LYS A 118 -11.59 1.37 -35.51
CA LYS A 118 -11.94 0.02 -35.99
C LYS A 118 -10.98 -0.49 -37.08
N LYS A 119 -10.37 0.43 -37.83
CA LYS A 119 -9.43 0.01 -38.89
C LYS A 119 -8.28 -0.84 -38.39
N TYR A 120 -7.80 -0.58 -37.14
CA TYR A 120 -6.72 -1.35 -36.58
C TYR A 120 -7.17 -2.77 -36.22
N ALA A 121 -8.39 -2.91 -35.75
CA ALA A 121 -8.96 -4.23 -35.47
C ALA A 121 -9.18 -5.01 -36.77
N ARG A 122 -9.70 -4.33 -37.80
CA ARG A 122 -9.91 -4.97 -39.12
C ARG A 122 -8.60 -5.46 -39.73
N LEU A 123 -7.50 -4.76 -39.49
CA LEU A 123 -6.20 -5.18 -39.97
C LEU A 123 -5.56 -6.26 -39.10
N GLY A 124 -6.17 -6.62 -37.98
CA GLY A 124 -5.64 -7.63 -37.06
C GLY A 124 -4.40 -7.16 -36.32
N GLU A 125 -4.33 -5.85 -36.00
CA GLU A 125 -3.14 -5.29 -35.35
C GLU A 125 -3.22 -5.53 -33.85
N MET A 126 -2.81 -6.72 -33.40
CA MET A 126 -2.81 -7.12 -32.01
C MET A 126 -1.98 -6.19 -31.13
N ASN A 127 -0.89 -5.66 -31.67
CA ASN A 127 0.01 -4.83 -30.89
C ASN A 127 -0.68 -3.55 -30.38
N ASN A 128 -1.58 -2.97 -31.17
CA ASN A 128 -2.28 -1.77 -30.77
C ASN A 128 -3.31 -2.06 -29.67
N VAL A 129 -3.99 -3.20 -29.75
CA VAL A 129 -4.93 -3.63 -28.73
C VAL A 129 -4.17 -3.91 -27.41
N ALA A 130 -3.04 -4.63 -27.50
CA ALA A 130 -2.22 -4.94 -26.34
C ALA A 130 -1.70 -3.67 -25.67
N ARG A 131 -1.27 -2.68 -26.45
CA ARG A 131 -0.80 -1.41 -25.89
C ARG A 131 -1.91 -0.65 -25.19
N ALA A 132 -3.13 -0.64 -25.76
CA ALA A 132 -4.26 0.04 -25.14
C ALA A 132 -4.62 -0.59 -23.80
N LEU A 133 -4.70 -1.92 -23.74
CA LEU A 133 -5.00 -2.64 -22.50
C LEU A 133 -3.90 -2.44 -21.46
N LYS A 134 -2.65 -2.51 -21.88
CA LYS A 134 -1.53 -2.30 -20.97
C LYS A 134 -1.55 -0.88 -20.39
N ARG A 135 -1.82 0.11 -21.22
CA ARG A 135 -1.90 1.50 -20.74
C ARG A 135 -3.03 1.68 -19.73
N MET A 136 -4.19 1.09 -20.01
CA MET A 136 -5.32 1.14 -19.09
C MET A 136 -4.96 0.51 -17.74
N ALA A 137 -4.32 -0.68 -17.76
CA ALA A 137 -3.90 -1.34 -16.53
C ALA A 137 -2.89 -0.50 -15.73
N GLN A 138 -1.94 0.13 -16.42
CA GLN A 138 -0.94 0.98 -15.78
C GLN A 138 -1.56 2.21 -15.11
N GLU A 139 -2.54 2.82 -15.75
CA GLU A 139 -3.21 4.01 -15.19
C GLU A 139 -4.05 3.65 -13.97
N ILE A 140 -4.76 2.51 -14.02
CA ILE A 140 -5.53 2.02 -12.88
C ILE A 140 -4.58 1.72 -11.71
N LEU A 141 -3.48 1.01 -11.97
CA LEU A 141 -2.50 0.67 -10.94
C LEU A 141 -1.93 1.92 -10.28
N ALA A 142 -1.52 2.89 -11.09
CA ALA A 142 -0.94 4.13 -10.56
C ALA A 142 -1.93 4.85 -9.64
N LYS A 143 -3.21 4.87 -10.03
CA LYS A 143 -4.24 5.52 -9.23
C LYS A 143 -4.54 4.74 -7.94
N GLN A 144 -4.59 3.41 -8.01
CA GLN A 144 -4.79 2.58 -6.82
C GLN A 144 -3.65 2.74 -5.81
N GLU A 145 -2.40 2.76 -6.30
CA GLU A 145 -1.24 2.96 -5.42
C GLU A 145 -1.26 4.33 -4.76
N TYR A 146 -1.54 5.37 -5.54
CA TYR A 146 -1.64 6.74 -5.02
C TYR A 146 -2.71 6.82 -3.93
N ASN A 147 -3.90 6.26 -4.19
CA ASN A 147 -5.01 6.27 -3.24
C ASN A 147 -4.71 5.41 -2.00
N ALA A 148 -3.86 4.40 -2.11
CA ALA A 148 -3.49 3.56 -0.97
C ALA A 148 -2.61 4.31 0.02
N PHE A 149 -1.71 5.17 -0.46
CA PHE A 149 -0.77 5.85 0.43
C PHE A 149 -1.33 7.14 1.05
N ILE A 150 -2.35 7.76 0.46
CA ILE A 150 -2.93 8.99 1.01
C ILE A 150 -3.44 8.80 2.45
N PRO A 151 -4.30 7.81 2.76
CA PRO A 151 -4.77 7.65 4.13
C PRO A 151 -3.68 7.23 5.10
N ILE A 152 -2.69 6.47 4.64
CA ILE A 152 -1.56 6.06 5.48
C ILE A 152 -0.75 7.30 5.88
N LEU A 153 -0.39 8.14 4.90
CA LEU A 153 0.43 9.32 5.16
C LEU A 153 -0.33 10.35 6.02
N SER A 154 -1.63 10.54 5.76
CA SER A 154 -2.41 11.47 6.57
C SER A 154 -2.60 10.94 8.01
N ALA A 155 -2.78 9.64 8.19
CA ALA A 155 -2.93 9.05 9.51
C ALA A 155 -1.64 9.15 10.31
N VAL A 156 -0.49 8.78 9.71
CA VAL A 156 0.78 8.78 10.46
C VAL A 156 1.21 10.20 10.83
N ALA A 157 0.91 11.18 9.98
CA ALA A 157 1.33 12.57 10.20
C ALA A 157 0.74 13.15 11.49
N GLY A 158 -0.49 12.76 11.82
CA GLY A 158 -1.16 13.27 13.02
C GLY A 158 -1.21 12.31 14.20
N ALA A 159 -0.71 11.11 14.05
CA ALA A 159 -0.92 10.06 15.05
C ALA A 159 -0.09 10.29 16.32
N THR A 160 -0.72 10.08 17.47
CA THR A 160 -0.06 10.16 18.77
C THR A 160 -0.67 9.09 19.68
N THR A 161 0.15 8.25 20.27
CA THR A 161 -0.29 7.22 21.21
C THR A 161 0.53 7.32 22.49
N ASN A 162 -0.16 7.36 23.63
CA ASN A 162 0.46 7.49 24.94
C ASN A 162 1.39 8.70 25.04
N GLY A 163 1.02 9.81 24.41
CA GLY A 163 1.84 11.03 24.40
C GLY A 163 3.07 10.96 23.51
N LEU A 164 3.21 9.89 22.72
CA LEU A 164 4.35 9.73 21.82
C LEU A 164 3.88 9.94 20.38
N SER A 165 4.49 10.87 19.68
CA SER A 165 4.23 11.06 18.26
C SER A 165 4.70 9.84 17.46
N HIS A 166 3.96 9.50 16.41
CA HIS A 166 4.35 8.42 15.52
C HIS A 166 5.43 8.88 14.53
N VAL A 167 5.70 10.18 14.45
CA VAL A 167 6.75 10.71 13.59
C VAL A 167 7.94 11.09 14.45
N ILE A 168 9.14 10.63 14.07
CA ILE A 168 10.37 11.01 14.73
C ILE A 168 11.31 11.67 13.72
N ALA A 169 12.20 12.51 14.19
CA ALA A 169 13.21 13.14 13.34
C ALA A 169 14.49 12.30 13.34
N SER A 170 15.21 12.30 12.23
CA SER A 170 16.50 11.66 12.13
C SER A 170 17.51 12.30 13.10
N ASP A 171 18.46 11.51 13.56
CA ASP A 171 19.54 12.03 14.41
C ASP A 171 20.45 12.97 13.63
N THR A 172 20.66 12.71 12.37
CA THR A 172 21.50 13.54 11.50
C THR A 172 20.64 14.02 10.35
N PRO A 173 20.27 15.31 10.33
CA PRO A 173 19.41 15.79 9.26
C PRO A 173 20.01 15.54 7.88
N GLY A 174 19.20 15.04 6.98
CA GLY A 174 19.60 14.75 5.62
C GLY A 174 20.31 13.42 5.43
N SER A 175 20.36 12.56 6.45
CA SER A 175 20.99 11.24 6.32
C SER A 175 20.28 10.23 7.19
N PHE A 176 20.10 9.04 6.65
CA PHE A 176 19.50 7.92 7.39
C PHE A 176 20.60 7.05 7.96
N THR A 177 20.52 6.76 9.26
CA THR A 177 21.55 5.98 9.93
C THR A 177 20.94 4.72 10.53
N ILE A 178 21.79 3.76 10.86
CA ILE A 178 21.33 2.53 11.51
C ILE A 178 20.74 2.85 12.90
N ASN A 179 21.19 3.94 13.51
CA ASN A 179 20.63 4.37 14.79
C ASN A 179 19.20 4.87 14.63
N ASP A 180 18.86 5.48 13.50
CA ASP A 180 17.52 5.92 13.22
C ASP A 180 16.56 4.72 13.09
N LEU A 181 17.00 3.64 12.44
CA LEU A 181 16.22 2.41 12.37
C LEU A 181 16.00 1.82 13.77
N ASN A 182 17.04 1.82 14.60
CA ASN A 182 16.94 1.32 15.97
C ASN A 182 15.98 2.17 16.82
N ARG A 183 16.02 3.49 16.65
CA ARG A 183 15.08 4.40 17.33
C ARG A 183 13.65 4.20 16.86
N LEU A 184 13.47 3.99 15.56
CA LEU A 184 12.16 3.73 15.00
C LEU A 184 11.58 2.43 15.57
N TRP A 185 12.40 1.37 15.62
CA TRP A 185 12.00 0.09 16.20
C TRP A 185 11.64 0.25 17.70
N THR A 186 12.42 1.02 18.43
CA THR A 186 12.16 1.29 19.85
C THR A 186 10.85 2.08 20.01
N ARG A 187 10.61 3.05 19.14
CA ARG A 187 9.37 3.83 19.15
C ARG A 187 8.16 2.92 18.84
N ALA A 188 8.32 2.03 17.88
CA ALA A 188 7.26 1.07 17.52
C ALA A 188 6.88 0.20 18.72
N ARG A 189 7.87 -0.29 19.45
CA ARG A 189 7.61 -1.11 20.65
C ARG A 189 6.92 -0.33 21.77
N LYS A 190 7.21 0.97 21.88
CA LYS A 190 6.55 1.82 22.90
C LYS A 190 5.11 2.19 22.51
N ILE A 191 4.86 2.36 21.22
CA ILE A 191 3.52 2.66 20.73
C ILE A 191 2.67 1.40 20.71
N ASN A 192 3.26 0.24 20.38
CA ASN A 192 2.52 -1.00 20.24
C ASN A 192 2.33 -1.64 21.62
N THR A 193 1.87 -0.87 22.58
CA THR A 193 1.58 -1.38 23.91
C THR A 193 0.22 -2.08 23.93
N SER A 194 -0.03 -2.89 24.93
CA SER A 194 -1.35 -3.45 25.14
C SER A 194 -2.32 -2.33 25.56
N TRP A 195 -3.59 -2.64 25.52
CA TRP A 195 -4.66 -1.67 25.82
C TRP A 195 -4.52 -0.96 27.17
N ASN A 196 -3.87 -1.58 28.13
CA ASN A 196 -3.64 -0.95 29.42
C ASN A 196 -2.25 -0.31 29.53
N GLY A 197 -1.56 -0.08 28.44
CA GLY A 197 -0.26 0.60 28.43
C GLY A 197 0.92 -0.24 28.83
N LYS A 198 0.76 -1.56 28.95
CA LYS A 198 1.84 -2.45 29.38
C LYS A 198 2.41 -3.24 28.21
N THR A 199 3.40 -4.07 28.51
CA THR A 199 4.07 -4.86 27.50
C THR A 199 3.10 -5.73 26.74
N PRO A 200 3.10 -5.69 25.40
CA PRO A 200 2.17 -6.51 24.63
C PRO A 200 2.47 -8.00 24.80
N ILE A 201 1.41 -8.78 24.89
CA ILE A 201 1.51 -10.23 24.97
C ILE A 201 1.38 -10.78 23.57
N GLY A 202 2.18 -11.80 23.25
CA GLY A 202 2.04 -12.44 21.96
C GLY A 202 3.03 -11.99 20.89
N GLY A 203 4.04 -11.29 21.26
CA GLY A 203 5.13 -11.05 20.32
C GLY A 203 4.88 -10.01 19.25
N ALA A 204 4.09 -9.01 19.56
CA ALA A 204 3.90 -7.91 18.62
C ALA A 204 5.24 -7.31 18.20
N ALA A 205 5.53 -7.36 16.91
CA ALA A 205 6.85 -6.97 16.42
C ALA A 205 7.05 -5.46 16.44
N GLY A 206 6.09 -4.75 15.98
CA GLY A 206 6.18 -3.29 15.92
C GLY A 206 6.30 -2.75 14.53
N ILE A 207 7.28 -3.16 13.75
CA ILE A 207 7.42 -2.80 12.35
C ILE A 207 7.86 -4.03 11.59
N THR A 208 7.22 -4.30 10.47
CA THR A 208 7.63 -5.39 9.58
C THR A 208 8.23 -4.87 8.29
N ASP A 209 7.74 -3.73 7.79
CA ASP A 209 8.13 -3.19 6.50
C ASP A 209 8.47 -1.71 6.63
N LEU A 210 9.49 -1.28 5.92
CA LEU A 210 9.90 0.12 5.90
C LEU A 210 9.99 0.58 4.45
N PHE A 211 9.19 1.56 4.08
CA PHE A 211 9.16 2.13 2.73
C PHE A 211 10.01 3.39 2.72
N VAL A 212 10.99 3.42 1.85
CA VAL A 212 12.02 4.47 1.84
C VAL A 212 12.24 4.99 0.42
N SER A 213 12.81 6.18 0.32
CA SER A 213 13.22 6.75 -0.96
C SER A 213 14.49 6.08 -1.48
N PRO A 214 14.78 6.19 -2.77
CA PRO A 214 16.07 5.71 -3.31
C PRO A 214 17.28 6.37 -2.66
N GLU A 215 17.14 7.62 -2.21
CA GLU A 215 18.22 8.34 -1.53
C GLU A 215 18.50 7.71 -0.14
N VAL A 216 17.46 7.35 0.59
CA VAL A 216 17.61 6.64 1.85
C VAL A 216 18.22 5.25 1.61
N MET A 217 17.84 4.57 0.51
CA MET A 217 18.47 3.30 0.15
C MET A 217 19.94 3.47 -0.20
N GLU A 218 20.36 4.64 -0.70
CA GLU A 218 21.78 4.92 -0.89
C GLU A 218 22.51 4.94 0.45
N ASP A 219 21.93 5.58 1.46
CA ASP A 219 22.49 5.56 2.82
C ASP A 219 22.59 4.13 3.38
N VAL A 220 21.53 3.33 3.17
CA VAL A 220 21.51 1.93 3.63
C VAL A 220 22.62 1.12 2.93
N ARG A 221 22.80 1.31 1.63
CA ARG A 221 23.92 0.66 0.91
C ARG A 221 25.28 1.09 1.49
N GLY A 222 25.37 2.33 1.93
CA GLY A 222 26.56 2.84 2.58
C GLY A 222 26.96 2.09 3.86
N PHE A 223 26.00 1.45 4.53
CA PHE A 223 26.29 0.63 5.71
C PHE A 223 27.23 -0.54 5.39
N SER A 224 27.24 -0.99 4.13
CA SER A 224 28.13 -2.08 3.73
C SER A 224 29.53 -1.62 3.34
N TYR A 225 29.70 -0.30 3.00
CA TYR A 225 30.99 0.14 2.50
C TYR A 225 31.98 0.38 3.61
N ASN A 226 31.55 0.92 4.72
CA ASN A 226 32.50 1.33 5.74
C ASN A 226 32.06 0.74 7.06
N PRO A 227 32.42 -0.49 7.24
CA PRO A 227 31.92 -1.17 8.39
C PRO A 227 32.49 -0.65 9.65
N VAL A 228 33.54 0.01 9.65
CA VAL A 228 34.13 0.27 10.84
C VAL A 228 33.75 1.56 11.31
N ASN A 229 33.20 2.44 10.63
CA ASN A 229 33.12 3.46 11.10
C ASN A 229 32.52 4.31 10.80
N THR A 230 31.85 4.04 10.86
CA THR A 230 30.94 4.85 10.64
C THR A 230 31.04 6.05 11.35
N ILE A 231 31.57 6.17 12.38
CA ILE A 231 31.58 7.30 12.93
C ILE A 231 32.75 7.84 12.82
N ASN A 232 33.05 8.50 12.24
CA ASN A 232 33.92 9.27 12.16
C ASN A 232 34.67 9.62 13.19
N GLY A 233 34.78 9.12 13.92
CA GLY A 233 35.77 9.19 14.73
C GLY A 233 36.24 10.28 15.52
N THR A 234 35.66 11.27 15.60
CA THR A 234 36.17 12.28 16.49
C THR A 234 35.81 11.89 17.91
N PRO A 235 36.79 11.81 18.77
CA PRO A 235 36.50 11.45 20.15
C PRO A 235 35.56 12.43 20.86
N SER A 236 35.38 13.59 20.32
CA SER A 236 34.51 14.54 20.94
C SER A 236 33.03 14.25 20.63
N ASP A 237 32.72 13.35 19.70
CA ASP A 237 31.35 13.07 19.36
C ASP A 237 30.89 11.84 20.11
N ALA A 238 31.02 11.86 21.39
CA ALA A 238 30.65 10.74 22.22
C ALA A 238 29.17 10.47 22.25
N SER A 239 28.36 11.40 21.75
CA SER A 239 26.93 11.16 21.71
C SER A 239 26.53 10.21 20.57
N ASN A 240 27.40 10.00 19.61
CA ASN A 240 27.03 9.19 18.48
C ASN A 240 27.46 7.75 18.72
N HIS A 241 26.63 7.01 19.32
CA HIS A 241 27.02 5.70 19.78
C HIS A 241 27.02 4.65 18.71
N ALA A 242 26.21 4.82 17.70
CA ALA A 242 25.99 3.73 16.78
C ALA A 242 27.17 3.45 15.88
N GLY A 243 28.05 4.37 15.83
CA GLY A 243 28.99 4.19 14.78
C GLY A 243 30.18 3.39 15.07
N ASN A 244 30.38 3.00 16.26
CA ASN A 244 31.57 2.23 16.54
C ASN A 244 31.35 0.74 16.39
N VAL A 245 30.15 0.36 15.92
CA VAL A 245 29.86 -1.07 15.84
C VAL A 245 29.69 -1.41 14.36
N ALA A 246 30.51 -2.30 13.89
CA ALA A 246 30.37 -2.81 12.53
C ALA A 246 29.20 -3.79 12.48
N LEU A 247 28.46 -3.74 11.39
CA LEU A 247 27.43 -4.75 11.16
C LEU A 247 28.09 -6.13 10.97
N PRO A 248 27.44 -7.20 11.36
CA PRO A 248 27.94 -8.53 11.07
C PRO A 248 28.23 -8.73 9.58
N ASP A 249 29.24 -9.49 9.27
CA ASP A 249 29.68 -9.68 7.88
C ASP A 249 28.55 -10.25 6.99
N SER A 250 27.73 -11.13 7.54
CA SER A 250 26.62 -11.70 6.79
C SER A 250 25.58 -10.63 6.40
N VAL A 251 25.32 -9.68 7.28
CA VAL A 251 24.37 -8.59 7.01
C VAL A 251 24.98 -7.64 5.97
N ARG A 252 26.25 -7.29 6.13
CA ARG A 252 26.93 -6.44 5.17
C ARG A 252 26.95 -7.06 3.79
N GLU A 253 27.22 -8.36 3.71
CA GLU A 253 27.21 -9.08 2.44
C GLU A 253 25.80 -9.11 1.82
N SER A 254 24.76 -9.29 2.64
CA SER A 254 23.38 -9.27 2.12
C SER A 254 23.01 -7.91 1.57
N ILE A 255 23.36 -6.82 2.26
CA ILE A 255 23.11 -5.46 1.77
C ILE A 255 23.87 -5.23 0.46
N TYR A 256 25.14 -5.64 0.41
CA TYR A 256 25.99 -5.45 -0.77
C TYR A 256 25.45 -6.21 -1.99
N ARG A 257 24.88 -7.39 -1.77
CA ARG A 257 24.37 -8.21 -2.87
C ARG A 257 22.94 -7.84 -3.29
N ALA A 258 22.14 -7.35 -2.35
CA ALA A 258 20.71 -7.18 -2.59
C ALA A 258 20.38 -5.95 -3.43
N ALA A 259 21.25 -4.97 -3.45
CA ALA A 259 21.13 -3.79 -4.30
C ALA A 259 19.85 -2.98 -4.15
N GLY A 260 19.10 -3.18 -3.10
CA GLY A 260 17.89 -2.39 -2.89
C GLY A 260 16.86 -3.02 -1.99
N THR A 261 16.91 -4.33 -1.78
CA THR A 261 16.03 -4.95 -0.81
C THR A 261 16.89 -5.63 0.23
N SER A 262 16.78 -5.22 1.44
CA SER A 262 17.52 -5.85 2.52
C SER A 262 16.62 -5.95 3.75
N GLU A 263 16.94 -6.89 4.61
CA GLU A 263 16.27 -7.04 5.88
C GLU A 263 17.25 -6.67 6.97
N ILE A 264 16.94 -5.69 7.79
CA ILE A 264 17.77 -5.25 8.89
C ILE A 264 16.91 -5.22 10.15
N PHE A 265 17.35 -5.86 11.22
CA PHE A 265 16.60 -5.98 12.49
C PHE A 265 15.21 -6.62 12.31
N GLY A 266 15.05 -7.49 11.32
CA GLY A 266 13.77 -8.10 11.04
C GLY A 266 12.76 -7.20 10.31
N VAL A 267 13.24 -6.08 9.76
CA VAL A 267 12.41 -5.15 9.01
C VAL A 267 12.82 -5.22 7.54
N THR A 268 11.87 -5.44 6.65
CA THR A 268 12.12 -5.49 5.21
C THR A 268 12.05 -4.07 4.64
N LEU A 269 13.08 -3.68 3.89
CA LEU A 269 13.12 -2.35 3.28
C LEU A 269 12.62 -2.41 1.85
N HIS A 270 11.75 -1.48 1.49
CA HIS A 270 11.19 -1.37 0.14
C HIS A 270 11.53 0.01 -0.45
N ASP A 271 12.12 -0.01 -1.62
CA ASP A 271 12.54 1.22 -2.31
C ASP A 271 11.38 1.74 -3.15
N MET A 272 10.96 2.97 -2.89
CA MET A 272 9.87 3.62 -3.63
C MET A 272 10.25 5.02 -4.04
N LEU A 273 10.23 5.28 -5.34
CA LEU A 273 10.59 6.56 -5.90
C LEU A 273 9.70 7.70 -5.40
N GLU A 274 8.45 7.38 -5.11
CA GLU A 274 7.45 8.37 -4.70
C GLU A 274 7.71 8.99 -3.33
N PHE A 275 8.66 8.46 -2.56
CA PHE A 275 9.07 9.03 -1.29
C PHE A 275 10.26 10.00 -1.42
N SER A 276 10.82 10.18 -2.63
CA SER A 276 11.89 11.15 -2.87
C SER A 276 11.42 12.60 -2.67
N PRO A 277 12.33 13.50 -2.39
CA PRO A 277 11.95 14.92 -2.33
C PRO A 277 11.29 15.39 -3.63
N UNK A 278 10.28 16.28 -3.27
CA UNK A 278 9.66 16.79 -4.40
C UNK A 278 8.72 15.91 -5.08
N SER A 279 8.44 14.77 -4.48
CA SER A 279 7.51 13.84 -5.11
C SER A 279 6.14 13.92 -4.44
N ASP A 280 5.17 13.19 -5.00
CA ASP A 280 3.77 13.34 -4.57
C ASP A 280 3.55 12.97 -3.10
N TYR A 281 4.21 11.90 -2.61
CA TYR A 281 3.99 11.46 -1.24
C TYR A 281 4.62 12.42 -0.21
N SER A 282 5.74 13.04 -0.58
CA SER A 282 6.35 14.06 0.27
C SER A 282 5.44 15.30 0.39
N VAL A 283 4.81 15.70 -0.72
CA VAL A 283 3.87 16.83 -0.71
C VAL A 283 2.62 16.49 0.11
N ILE A 284 2.10 15.27 -0.02
CA ILE A 284 0.94 14.84 0.76
C ILE A 284 1.27 14.86 2.26
N PHE A 285 2.40 14.29 2.64
CA PHE A 285 2.81 14.24 4.05
C PHE A 285 2.98 15.66 4.62
N ASP A 286 3.61 16.56 3.86
CA ASP A 286 3.83 17.95 4.27
C ASP A 286 2.51 18.68 4.56
N ASN A 287 1.48 18.38 3.79
CA ASN A 287 0.17 19.01 3.97
C ASN A 287 -0.52 18.60 5.28
N TYR A 288 -0.22 17.40 5.79
CA TYR A 288 -0.87 16.91 7.00
C TYR A 288 0.02 16.97 8.24
N TYR A 289 1.35 17.09 8.07
CA TYR A 289 2.25 17.05 9.19
C TYR A 289 2.47 18.44 9.76
N GLY A 290 2.19 18.62 11.02
CA GLY A 290 2.35 19.93 11.69
C GLY A 290 3.74 20.21 12.24
N GLY A 291 4.71 19.34 12.02
CA GLY A 291 6.08 19.53 12.48
C GLY A 291 7.00 20.09 11.41
N THR A 292 8.29 19.98 11.62
CA THR A 292 9.27 20.51 10.68
C THR A 292 9.51 19.49 9.56
N PHE A 293 9.04 19.81 8.39
CA PHE A 293 9.22 19.02 7.18
C PHE A 293 9.09 19.96 5.99
N THR A 294 9.86 19.76 4.96
CA THR A 294 9.79 20.54 3.73
C THR A 294 9.82 19.58 2.55
N ALA A 295 8.73 19.48 1.82
CA ALA A 295 8.55 18.50 0.76
C ALA A 295 9.62 18.54 -0.34
N GLY A 296 10.27 19.69 -0.51
CA GLY A 296 11.31 19.81 -1.54
C GLY A 296 12.70 19.37 -1.13
N THR A 297 12.95 19.18 0.16
CA THR A 297 14.28 18.83 0.64
C THR A 297 14.30 17.70 1.64
N SER A 298 13.26 17.58 2.46
CA SER A 298 13.18 16.51 3.46
C SER A 298 12.64 15.22 2.84
N GLN A 299 12.99 14.12 3.46
CA GLN A 299 12.55 12.80 3.02
C GLN A 299 11.83 12.11 4.17
N ILE A 300 11.04 11.11 3.84
CA ILE A 300 10.30 10.37 4.85
C ILE A 300 10.54 8.90 4.63
N ALA A 301 10.78 8.17 5.69
CA ALA A 301 10.74 6.72 5.67
C ALA A 301 9.52 6.27 6.48
N LEU A 302 8.66 5.47 5.86
CA LEU A 302 7.39 5.05 6.44
C LEU A 302 7.49 3.61 6.91
N GLY A 303 7.29 3.37 8.19
CA GLY A 303 7.27 2.04 8.77
C GLY A 303 5.85 1.55 8.99
N VAL A 304 5.59 0.31 8.61
CA VAL A 304 4.27 -0.31 8.72
C VAL A 304 4.41 -1.66 9.42
N ASP A 305 3.48 -1.97 10.32
CA ASP A 305 3.36 -3.28 10.93
C ASP A 305 2.28 -4.06 10.19
N ALA A 306 2.68 -4.90 9.27
CA ALA A 306 1.75 -5.68 8.46
C ALA A 306 1.07 -6.81 9.24
N THR A 307 1.57 -7.15 10.44
CA THR A 307 0.96 -8.22 11.24
C THR A 307 -0.27 -7.74 12.00
N ARG A 308 -0.56 -6.43 11.97
CA ARG A 308 -1.59 -5.89 12.84
C ARG A 308 -2.96 -5.78 12.19
N ASP A 309 -3.13 -6.12 10.95
CA ASP A 309 -4.43 -6.03 10.24
C ASP A 309 -5.10 -4.67 10.43
N ALA A 310 -4.32 -3.63 10.41
CA ALA A 310 -4.79 -2.29 10.69
C ALA A 310 -5.25 -1.52 9.45
N LEU A 311 -4.92 -2.02 8.28
CA LEU A 311 -5.24 -1.37 7.02
C LEU A 311 -6.20 -2.25 6.25
N ILE A 312 -7.37 -1.72 5.91
CA ILE A 312 -8.41 -2.50 5.24
C ILE A 312 -8.77 -1.87 3.90
N ARG A 313 -8.92 -2.71 2.89
CA ARG A 313 -9.39 -2.31 1.58
C ARG A 313 -10.78 -2.89 1.35
N PRO A 314 -11.86 -2.13 1.61
CA PRO A 314 -13.17 -2.59 1.15
C PRO A 314 -13.20 -2.59 -0.37
N ILE A 315 -13.63 -3.71 -0.97
CA ILE A 315 -13.67 -3.84 -2.40
C ILE A 315 -14.97 -4.50 -2.82
N GLU A 316 -15.65 -3.89 -3.82
CA GLU A 316 -16.92 -4.40 -4.31
C GLU A 316 -16.69 -5.56 -5.25
N LEU A 317 -17.45 -6.62 -5.01
CA LEU A 317 -17.44 -7.74 -5.95
C LEU A 317 -18.51 -7.52 -7.00
N UNK A 318 -18.23 -7.51 -8.15
CA UNK A 318 -19.03 -7.38 -9.24
C UNK A 318 -19.81 -8.63 -9.39
N UNK A 319 -20.58 -8.63 -10.11
CA UNK A 319 -21.39 -9.71 -10.42
C UNK A 319 -20.69 -10.87 -10.93
N ASN A 320 -19.69 -10.78 -11.47
CA ASN A 320 -18.89 -11.85 -12.02
C ASN A 320 -17.98 -12.46 -10.95
N GLY A 321 -18.01 -12.02 -9.73
CA GLY A 321 -17.09 -12.41 -8.67
C GLY A 321 -15.70 -11.80 -8.80
N GLY A 322 -15.51 -10.90 -9.74
CA GLY A 322 -14.23 -10.21 -9.91
C GLY A 322 -14.21 -8.83 -9.26
N GLN A 323 -13.03 -8.32 -9.00
CA GLN A 323 -12.83 -7.00 -8.41
C GLN A 323 -12.77 -5.88 -9.47
N LEU A 324 -12.68 -6.25 -10.72
CA LEU A 324 -12.61 -5.31 -11.83
C LEU A 324 -13.57 -5.77 -12.92
N THR A 325 -14.42 -4.87 -13.37
CA THR A 325 -15.34 -5.14 -14.47
C THR A 325 -14.82 -4.44 -15.72
N VAL A 326 -14.67 -5.16 -16.82
CA VAL A 326 -14.31 -4.59 -18.11
C VAL A 326 -15.47 -4.85 -19.08
N LEU A 327 -16.00 -3.77 -19.64
CA LEU A 327 -17.14 -3.85 -20.55
C LEU A 327 -16.76 -3.24 -21.91
N PRO A 328 -17.36 -3.69 -22.99
CA PRO A 328 -17.17 -3.01 -24.27
C PRO A 328 -17.90 -1.68 -24.27
N ASP A 329 -17.28 -0.65 -24.84
CA ASP A 329 -17.88 0.67 -24.91
C ASP A 329 -18.60 0.79 -26.24
N ASP A 330 -19.92 0.75 -26.24
CA ASP A 330 -20.74 0.73 -27.44
C ASP A 330 -21.21 2.11 -27.93
N GLN A 331 -20.74 3.17 -27.29
CA GLN A 331 -21.17 4.52 -27.67
C GLN A 331 -20.56 5.00 -28.99
N PHE A 332 -19.43 4.44 -29.37
CA PHE A 332 -18.71 4.94 -30.54
C PHE A 332 -18.95 4.22 -31.87
N PRO A 333 -19.47 3.00 -31.92
CA PRO A 333 -19.46 2.25 -33.20
C PRO A 333 -20.24 2.89 -34.34
N ALA A 334 -21.35 3.59 -34.04
CA ALA A 334 -22.23 4.10 -35.08
C ALA A 334 -21.78 5.42 -35.70
N ARG A 335 -21.10 6.26 -34.91
CA ARG A 335 -20.76 7.60 -35.38
C ARG A 335 -19.28 7.82 -35.64
N ALA A 336 -18.42 7.15 -34.92
CA ALA A 336 -17.01 7.49 -34.95
C ALA A 336 -16.09 6.39 -35.50
N ASP A 337 -16.63 5.25 -35.92
CA ASP A 337 -15.88 4.08 -36.40
C ASP A 337 -14.78 3.69 -35.41
N LYS A 338 -15.12 3.72 -34.11
CA LYS A 338 -14.22 3.38 -33.02
C LYS A 338 -14.76 2.20 -32.25
N ILE A 339 -13.89 1.51 -31.56
CA ILE A 339 -14.23 0.51 -30.54
C ILE A 339 -13.53 0.90 -29.27
N GLY A 340 -14.09 0.53 -28.15
CA GLY A 340 -13.50 0.87 -26.88
C GLY A 340 -13.83 -0.12 -25.80
N TRP A 341 -13.10 -0.01 -24.70
CA TRP A 341 -13.31 -0.79 -23.49
C TRP A 341 -13.36 0.16 -22.31
N TYR A 342 -14.21 -0.16 -21.35
CA TYR A 342 -14.40 0.62 -20.15
C TYR A 342 -14.14 -0.30 -18.99
N ALA A 343 -13.24 0.07 -18.10
CA ALA A 343 -12.92 -0.67 -16.88
C ALA A 343 -13.43 0.09 -15.67
N LYS A 344 -14.02 -0.62 -14.73
CA LYS A 344 -14.58 -0.03 -13.53
C LYS A 344 -14.21 -0.89 -12.32
N ALA A 345 -13.80 -0.25 -11.23
CA ALA A 345 -13.59 -0.89 -9.94
C ALA A 345 -14.10 0.03 -8.84
N VAL A 346 -14.71 -0.52 -7.80
CA VAL A 346 -15.16 0.24 -6.64
C VAL A 346 -14.38 -0.27 -5.43
N GLU A 347 -13.65 0.61 -4.80
CA GLU A 347 -12.85 0.24 -3.62
C GLU A 347 -12.79 1.39 -2.62
N GLY A 348 -12.25 1.10 -1.45
CA GLY A 348 -11.95 2.13 -0.45
C GLY A 348 -10.62 1.80 0.21
N ARG A 349 -10.11 2.73 1.00
CA ARG A 349 -8.88 2.54 1.76
C ARG A 349 -9.11 3.12 3.15
N VAL A 350 -8.91 2.30 4.18
CA VAL A 350 -9.24 2.67 5.54
C VAL A 350 -8.11 2.27 6.47
N VAL A 351 -7.74 3.17 7.37
CA VAL A 351 -6.79 2.89 8.45
C VAL A 351 -7.61 2.71 9.72
N LEU A 352 -7.65 1.48 10.25
CA LEU A 352 -8.39 1.20 11.48
C LEU A 352 -7.57 1.51 12.72
N ASP A 353 -6.27 1.25 12.70
CA ASP A 353 -5.43 1.41 13.89
C ASP A 353 -4.12 2.09 13.48
N ASP A 354 -3.95 3.32 13.90
CA ASP A 354 -2.78 4.12 13.59
C ASP A 354 -1.50 3.63 14.30
N ARG A 355 -1.63 2.74 15.30
CA ARG A 355 -0.46 2.18 15.99
C ARG A 355 0.39 1.27 15.10
N ALA A 356 -0.15 0.86 13.96
CA ALA A 356 0.61 0.09 12.98
C ALA A 356 1.52 0.97 12.10
N LEU A 357 1.45 2.29 12.26
CA LEU A 357 2.13 3.22 11.36
C LEU A 357 3.12 4.10 12.11
N LEU A 358 4.32 4.24 11.54
CA LEU A 358 5.34 5.13 12.07
C LEU A 358 6.07 5.80 10.92
N ALA A 359 6.70 6.91 11.17
CA ALA A 359 7.51 7.58 10.15
C ALA A 359 8.74 8.21 10.76
N ILE A 360 9.78 8.34 9.96
CA ILE A 360 10.95 9.12 10.34
C ILE A 360 11.19 10.17 9.27
N VAL A 361 11.40 11.40 9.70
CA VAL A 361 11.70 12.53 8.83
C VAL A 361 13.22 12.69 8.79
N ILE A 362 13.77 12.76 7.56
CA ILE A 362 15.21 12.79 7.30
C ILE A 362 15.57 14.09 6.59
#